data_768c009eb3eda06e5d8c7fae35b9f3b1
#
_entry.id   768c009eb3eda06e5d8c7fae35b9f3b1
#
_cell.length_a   1.000
_cell.length_b   1.000
_cell.length_c   1.000
_cell.angle_alpha   90.00
_cell.angle_beta   90.00
_cell.angle_gamma   90.00
#
_symmetry.space_group_name_H-M   'P 1'
#
loop_
_entity.id
_entity.type
_entity.pdbx_description
1 polymer ?
#
loop_
_entity_poly.entity_id
_entity_poly.type
_entity_poly.pdbx_seq_one_letter_code
_entity_poly.pdbx_strand_id
1 'polypeptide(L)'
;MKQLITCIFLIAVVSAVIEFPELSHLKSKTSPKVQSQAVKDLIQRLINNRSSEFEVYIDESIGPKNRNTFQLSSTENGIQIVGTSGVAASLGFYYYLKYYCNGQRTWAGQQTELPPVLPVITTPVKVTTNDQFSYYQNVCTSSYTMAFWNWDRWEKEIDWMALQGINLPLAFVGQEAIFQRVFLSLGFTQADLDVHFGGPAFLAWARMGNIQGWGGPLPQMWITNKLVLQHKILARMRSLGMIPVLPAFAGHVPKAITRVFPNAKVTRLGDWAHFNATYSGLYLLDFQDPLFLKIGQAFIEA
;
A
#
# COMPACT_ATOMS: atom_id res chain seq x y z
N MET A 1 67.41 3.34 18.59
CA MET A 1 66.43 3.35 17.49
C MET A 1 65.27 2.46 17.93
N LYS A 2 64.17 3.04 18.38
CA LYS A 2 62.97 2.28 18.70
C LYS A 2 62.04 2.27 17.48
N GLN A 3 61.82 1.11 16.89
CA GLN A 3 60.85 0.96 15.81
C GLN A 3 59.45 1.01 16.41
N LEU A 4 58.71 1.99 15.96
CA LEU A 4 57.27 2.12 16.28
C LEU A 4 56.51 1.25 15.27
N ILE A 5 55.98 0.11 15.72
CA ILE A 5 55.09 -0.73 14.92
C ILE A 5 53.69 -0.12 15.03
N THR A 6 53.27 0.54 13.97
CA THR A 6 51.89 1.03 13.84
C THR A 6 51.01 -0.10 13.34
N CYS A 7 50.23 -0.73 14.23
CA CYS A 7 49.18 -1.65 13.84
C CYS A 7 47.98 -0.86 13.29
N ILE A 8 47.81 -0.91 11.97
CA ILE A 8 46.59 -0.44 11.31
C ILE A 8 45.53 -1.52 11.49
N PHE A 9 44.58 -1.32 12.39
CA PHE A 9 43.35 -2.12 12.44
C PHE A 9 42.45 -1.70 11.29
N LEU A 10 42.37 -2.50 10.23
CA LEU A 10 41.29 -2.41 9.25
C LEU A 10 40.04 -2.91 9.92
N ILE A 11 39.18 -1.98 10.37
CA ILE A 11 37.81 -2.29 10.75
C ILE A 11 37.03 -2.48 9.45
N ALA A 12 36.90 -3.72 9.01
CA ALA A 12 35.95 -4.09 7.98
C ALA A 12 34.55 -3.94 8.62
N VAL A 13 33.87 -2.83 8.34
CA VAL A 13 32.44 -2.71 8.64
C VAL A 13 31.71 -3.63 7.69
N VAL A 14 31.55 -4.87 8.08
CA VAL A 14 30.60 -5.78 7.42
C VAL A 14 29.23 -5.24 7.78
N SER A 15 28.59 -4.52 6.86
CA SER A 15 27.17 -4.21 6.94
C SER A 15 26.42 -5.54 6.83
N ALA A 16 26.24 -6.22 7.94
CA ALA A 16 25.38 -7.39 8.01
C ALA A 16 23.97 -6.93 7.63
N VAL A 17 23.50 -7.33 6.47
CA VAL A 17 22.09 -7.17 6.11
C VAL A 17 21.32 -8.04 7.09
N ILE A 18 20.56 -7.41 7.99
CA ILE A 18 19.69 -8.13 8.89
C ILE A 18 18.59 -8.76 8.02
N GLU A 19 18.60 -10.07 7.89
CA GLU A 19 17.57 -10.83 7.22
C GLU A 19 16.54 -11.28 8.26
N PHE A 20 15.26 -11.13 7.92
CA PHE A 20 14.14 -11.62 8.70
C PHE A 20 13.52 -12.81 7.94
N PRO A 21 13.90 -14.04 8.24
CA PRO A 21 13.42 -15.23 7.52
C PRO A 21 11.89 -15.33 7.51
N GLU A 22 11.23 -14.86 8.56
CA GLU A 22 9.77 -14.82 8.70
C GLU A 22 9.10 -13.96 7.63
N LEU A 23 9.81 -12.96 7.10
CA LEU A 23 9.33 -12.06 6.04
C LEU A 23 9.71 -12.51 4.63
N SER A 24 10.42 -13.63 4.50
CA SER A 24 10.89 -14.14 3.20
C SER A 24 9.76 -14.48 2.23
N HIS A 25 8.57 -14.78 2.75
CA HIS A 25 7.36 -15.05 1.98
C HIS A 25 6.72 -13.79 1.39
N LEU A 26 7.06 -12.58 1.89
CA LEU A 26 6.53 -11.31 1.42
C LEU A 26 7.24 -10.86 0.14
N LYS A 27 6.89 -11.54 -0.96
CA LYS A 27 7.37 -11.23 -2.31
C LYS A 27 6.21 -11.14 -3.28
N SER A 28 6.37 -10.31 -4.31
CA SER A 28 5.42 -10.30 -5.42
C SER A 28 5.41 -11.67 -6.10
N LYS A 29 4.20 -12.18 -6.36
CA LYS A 29 3.98 -13.42 -7.13
C LYS A 29 3.67 -13.12 -8.61
N THR A 30 3.66 -11.84 -9.00
CA THR A 30 3.36 -11.40 -10.36
C THR A 30 4.57 -11.64 -11.26
N SER A 31 4.35 -12.25 -12.42
CA SER A 31 5.44 -12.59 -13.34
C SER A 31 6.17 -11.33 -13.86
N PRO A 32 7.47 -11.42 -14.18
CA PRO A 32 8.25 -10.33 -14.75
C PRO A 32 7.60 -9.70 -16.00
N LYS A 33 7.00 -10.51 -16.85
CA LYS A 33 6.31 -10.05 -18.06
C LYS A 33 5.12 -9.13 -17.74
N VAL A 34 4.30 -9.51 -16.76
CA VAL A 34 3.15 -8.71 -16.34
C VAL A 34 3.61 -7.40 -15.68
N GLN A 35 4.62 -7.46 -14.82
CA GLN A 35 5.20 -6.28 -14.19
C GLN A 35 5.80 -5.31 -15.23
N SER A 36 6.57 -5.82 -16.19
CA SER A 36 7.14 -5.01 -17.28
C SER A 36 6.04 -4.30 -18.06
N GLN A 37 4.96 -5.02 -18.44
CA GLN A 37 3.85 -4.40 -19.16
C GLN A 37 3.14 -3.32 -18.31
N ALA A 38 2.91 -3.58 -17.03
CA ALA A 38 2.28 -2.59 -16.13
C ALA A 38 3.10 -1.30 -16.01
N VAL A 39 4.43 -1.40 -16.02
CA VAL A 39 5.32 -0.23 -16.02
C VAL A 39 5.26 0.51 -17.35
N LYS A 40 5.26 -0.20 -18.49
CA LYS A 40 5.06 0.43 -19.83
C LYS A 40 3.74 1.18 -19.90
N ASP A 41 2.66 0.60 -19.39
CA ASP A 41 1.35 1.25 -19.33
C ASP A 41 1.37 2.48 -18.42
N LEU A 42 2.09 2.44 -17.29
CA LEU A 42 2.31 3.59 -16.42
C LEU A 42 3.07 4.70 -17.15
N ILE A 43 4.17 4.38 -17.83
CA ILE A 43 4.93 5.32 -18.65
C ILE A 43 4.04 5.95 -19.71
N GLN A 44 3.23 5.14 -20.41
CA GLN A 44 2.28 5.61 -21.42
C GLN A 44 1.28 6.63 -20.84
N ARG A 45 0.77 6.42 -19.63
CA ARG A 45 -0.15 7.38 -18.98
C ARG A 45 0.52 8.69 -18.59
N LEU A 46 1.82 8.68 -18.34
CA LEU A 46 2.56 9.87 -17.89
C LEU A 46 3.07 10.73 -19.04
N ILE A 47 3.61 10.12 -20.10
CA ILE A 47 4.31 10.83 -21.18
C ILE A 47 3.72 10.59 -22.56
N ASN A 48 2.60 9.84 -22.61
CA ASN A 48 1.78 9.63 -23.80
C ASN A 48 2.59 9.09 -25.03
N ASN A 49 2.68 9.83 -26.10
CA ASN A 49 3.20 9.40 -27.42
C ASN A 49 4.70 9.10 -27.46
N ARG A 50 5.45 9.36 -26.40
CA ARG A 50 6.89 9.09 -26.34
C ARG A 50 7.27 7.89 -25.47
N SER A 51 6.27 7.10 -25.02
CA SER A 51 6.50 5.91 -24.21
C SER A 51 7.31 4.82 -24.91
N SER A 52 7.26 4.78 -26.26
CA SER A 52 8.05 3.83 -27.06
C SER A 52 9.57 4.08 -27.01
N GLU A 53 9.99 5.25 -26.54
CA GLU A 53 11.42 5.57 -26.33
C GLU A 53 11.96 4.95 -25.02
N PHE A 54 11.13 4.19 -24.28
CA PHE A 54 11.52 3.53 -23.02
C PHE A 54 11.29 2.02 -23.10
N GLU A 55 12.39 1.28 -23.00
CA GLU A 55 12.35 -0.17 -22.91
C GLU A 55 12.40 -0.60 -21.46
N VAL A 56 11.46 -1.47 -21.03
CA VAL A 56 11.36 -1.90 -19.63
C VAL A 56 11.54 -3.41 -19.52
N TYR A 57 12.44 -3.82 -18.65
CA TYR A 57 12.71 -5.22 -18.32
C TYR A 57 12.70 -5.44 -16.83
N ILE A 58 12.25 -6.61 -16.40
CA ILE A 58 12.29 -7.04 -15.01
C ILE A 58 13.26 -8.22 -14.90
N ASP A 59 14.32 -8.01 -14.12
CA ASP A 59 15.37 -9.00 -13.86
C ASP A 59 15.83 -8.92 -12.40
N GLU A 60 15.44 -9.91 -11.61
CA GLU A 60 15.76 -9.96 -10.18
C GLU A 60 17.28 -10.15 -9.93
N SER A 61 18.05 -10.61 -10.93
CA SER A 61 19.46 -10.89 -10.79
C SER A 61 20.36 -9.64 -10.73
N ILE A 62 19.86 -8.48 -11.16
CA ILE A 62 20.63 -7.25 -11.20
C ILE A 62 20.95 -6.64 -9.83
N GLY A 63 20.33 -7.11 -8.76
CA GLY A 63 20.49 -6.54 -7.43
C GLY A 63 20.47 -7.57 -6.30
N PRO A 64 20.74 -7.13 -5.07
CA PRO A 64 20.62 -7.98 -3.90
C PRO A 64 19.18 -8.49 -3.73
N LYS A 65 19.05 -9.73 -3.27
CA LYS A 65 17.74 -10.24 -2.83
C LYS A 65 17.13 -9.28 -1.79
N ASN A 66 15.84 -9.09 -1.83
CA ASN A 66 15.11 -8.26 -0.88
C ASN A 66 15.44 -6.74 -0.94
N ARG A 67 15.93 -6.24 -2.07
CA ARG A 67 16.10 -4.80 -2.32
C ARG A 67 15.57 -4.45 -3.71
N ASN A 68 14.96 -3.28 -3.82
CA ASN A 68 14.64 -2.72 -5.11
C ASN A 68 15.91 -2.16 -5.73
N THR A 69 16.27 -2.69 -6.91
CA THR A 69 17.39 -2.19 -7.70
C THR A 69 16.89 -1.86 -9.10
N PHE A 70 17.31 -0.72 -9.63
CA PHE A 70 17.12 -0.42 -11.04
C PHE A 70 18.46 -0.08 -11.69
N GLN A 71 18.52 -0.30 -13.01
CA GLN A 71 19.61 0.11 -13.86
C GLN A 71 19.06 0.85 -15.08
N LEU A 72 19.73 1.95 -15.43
CA LEU A 72 19.41 2.78 -16.59
C LEU A 72 20.57 2.82 -17.55
N SER A 73 20.31 2.73 -18.85
CA SER A 73 21.28 2.92 -19.92
C SER A 73 20.61 3.50 -21.16
N SER A 74 21.37 4.22 -21.98
CA SER A 74 20.93 4.61 -23.32
C SER A 74 21.14 3.48 -24.30
N THR A 75 20.20 3.34 -25.23
CA THR A 75 20.27 2.44 -26.39
C THR A 75 20.10 3.25 -27.67
N GLU A 76 20.22 2.62 -28.82
CA GLU A 76 19.94 3.27 -30.13
C GLU A 76 18.48 3.73 -30.23
N ASN A 77 17.56 3.09 -29.51
CA ASN A 77 16.13 3.33 -29.57
C ASN A 77 15.60 4.24 -28.45
N GLY A 78 16.46 4.63 -27.48
CA GLY A 78 16.05 5.46 -26.34
C GLY A 78 16.67 5.02 -25.01
N ILE A 79 15.87 4.86 -23.99
CA ILE A 79 16.31 4.54 -22.63
C ILE A 79 15.84 3.14 -22.22
N GLN A 80 16.81 2.30 -21.86
CA GLN A 80 16.53 1.00 -21.27
C GLN A 80 16.49 1.11 -19.74
N ILE A 81 15.44 0.55 -19.16
CA ILE A 81 15.18 0.47 -17.72
C ILE A 81 15.11 -1.01 -17.35
N VAL A 82 16.03 -1.46 -16.51
CA VAL A 82 15.98 -2.80 -15.92
C VAL A 82 15.72 -2.65 -14.43
N GLY A 83 14.70 -3.31 -13.90
CA GLY A 83 14.37 -3.28 -12.49
C GLY A 83 14.25 -4.68 -11.88
N THR A 84 14.59 -4.85 -10.59
CA THR A 84 14.32 -6.11 -9.88
C THR A 84 12.83 -6.37 -9.67
N SER A 85 12.01 -5.35 -9.83
CA SER A 85 10.54 -5.41 -9.77
C SER A 85 9.93 -4.30 -10.62
N GLY A 86 8.61 -4.34 -10.85
CA GLY A 86 7.90 -3.25 -11.51
C GLY A 86 8.01 -1.93 -10.73
N VAL A 87 7.99 -2.00 -9.40
CA VAL A 87 8.24 -0.82 -8.55
C VAL A 87 9.65 -0.28 -8.77
N ALA A 88 10.66 -1.14 -8.79
CA ALA A 88 12.04 -0.73 -9.04
C ALA A 88 12.22 -0.10 -10.43
N ALA A 89 11.60 -0.68 -11.47
CA ALA A 89 11.63 -0.11 -12.81
C ALA A 89 10.89 1.24 -12.89
N SER A 90 9.76 1.38 -12.21
CA SER A 90 9.02 2.65 -12.13
C SER A 90 9.83 3.74 -11.42
N LEU A 91 10.53 3.39 -10.33
CA LEU A 91 11.45 4.27 -9.64
C LEU A 91 12.61 4.68 -10.56
N GLY A 92 13.15 3.75 -11.35
CA GLY A 92 14.18 4.04 -12.36
C GLY A 92 13.69 5.02 -13.42
N PHE A 93 12.49 4.83 -13.94
CA PHE A 93 11.87 5.77 -14.86
C PHE A 93 11.74 7.17 -14.25
N TYR A 94 11.26 7.25 -12.99
CA TYR A 94 11.14 8.54 -12.30
C TYR A 94 12.51 9.19 -12.02
N TYR A 95 13.52 8.37 -11.70
CA TYR A 95 14.90 8.85 -11.58
C TYR A 95 15.38 9.52 -12.87
N TYR A 96 15.13 8.90 -14.03
CA TYR A 96 15.46 9.48 -15.33
C TYR A 96 14.70 10.78 -15.58
N LEU A 97 13.40 10.81 -15.37
CA LEU A 97 12.60 12.03 -15.49
C LEU A 97 13.17 13.16 -14.63
N LYS A 98 13.50 12.86 -13.38
CA LYS A 98 13.91 13.86 -12.39
C LYS A 98 15.32 14.40 -12.68
N TYR A 99 16.27 13.52 -12.92
CA TYR A 99 17.69 13.90 -12.97
C TYR A 99 18.22 14.17 -14.38
N TYR A 100 17.54 13.71 -15.41
CA TYR A 100 17.93 13.91 -16.81
C TYR A 100 16.97 14.82 -17.57
N CYS A 101 15.68 14.80 -17.25
CA CYS A 101 14.68 15.58 -17.98
C CYS A 101 14.14 16.77 -17.16
N ASN A 102 14.63 17.02 -15.94
CA ASN A 102 14.11 18.04 -15.02
C ASN A 102 12.60 17.88 -14.74
N GLY A 103 12.10 16.67 -14.88
CA GLY A 103 10.69 16.33 -14.65
C GLY A 103 10.37 16.11 -13.19
N GLN A 104 9.11 16.31 -12.84
CA GLN A 104 8.63 16.09 -11.48
C GLN A 104 7.22 15.51 -11.46
N ARG A 105 7.01 14.56 -10.56
CA ARG A 105 5.70 14.03 -10.21
C ARG A 105 5.56 14.05 -8.71
N THR A 106 4.75 14.98 -8.20
CA THR A 106 4.37 15.06 -6.80
C THR A 106 2.98 14.44 -6.60
N TRP A 107 2.54 14.39 -5.35
CA TRP A 107 1.21 13.92 -5.01
C TRP A 107 0.09 14.78 -5.64
N ALA A 108 0.27 16.09 -5.73
CA ALA A 108 -0.74 17.03 -6.22
C ALA A 108 -0.44 17.60 -7.61
N GLY A 109 0.80 17.53 -8.10
CA GLY A 109 1.22 18.16 -9.33
C GLY A 109 2.13 17.29 -10.19
N GLN A 110 2.21 17.62 -11.46
CA GLN A 110 3.11 16.95 -12.40
C GLN A 110 3.72 17.93 -13.41
N GLN A 111 4.97 17.66 -13.74
CA GLN A 111 5.72 18.26 -14.85
C GLN A 111 6.49 17.11 -15.48
N THR A 112 5.92 16.51 -16.51
CA THR A 112 6.43 15.28 -17.13
C THR A 112 6.75 15.48 -18.62
N GLU A 113 6.87 16.72 -19.07
CA GLU A 113 7.30 17.01 -20.42
C GLU A 113 8.74 16.58 -20.63
N LEU A 114 8.96 15.81 -21.70
CA LEU A 114 10.30 15.37 -22.08
C LEU A 114 10.96 16.43 -22.99
N PRO A 115 12.28 16.64 -22.88
CA PRO A 115 13.00 17.44 -23.82
C PRO A 115 12.88 16.85 -25.25
N PRO A 116 13.00 17.66 -26.33
CA PRO A 116 12.86 17.18 -27.71
C PRO A 116 13.74 15.98 -28.04
N VAL A 117 14.97 15.96 -27.51
CA VAL A 117 15.90 14.84 -27.58
C VAL A 117 16.14 14.33 -26.16
N LEU A 118 16.01 13.01 -25.96
CA LEU A 118 16.26 12.41 -24.65
C LEU A 118 17.73 12.55 -24.28
N PRO A 119 18.06 13.05 -23.07
CA PRO A 119 19.43 13.10 -22.57
C PRO A 119 20.06 11.73 -22.51
N VAL A 120 21.30 11.62 -23.03
CA VAL A 120 22.04 10.36 -23.08
C VAL A 120 22.63 10.03 -21.72
N ILE A 121 22.50 8.79 -21.32
CA ILE A 121 23.18 8.20 -20.16
C ILE A 121 24.54 7.69 -20.63
N THR A 122 25.58 8.47 -20.40
CA THR A 122 26.95 8.15 -20.88
C THR A 122 27.57 6.95 -20.15
N THR A 123 27.21 6.74 -18.90
CA THR A 123 27.63 5.59 -18.09
C THR A 123 26.39 5.01 -17.42
N PRO A 124 26.12 3.70 -17.53
CA PRO A 124 24.96 3.09 -16.91
C PRO A 124 24.84 3.44 -15.43
N VAL A 125 23.65 3.87 -15.03
CA VAL A 125 23.31 4.20 -13.63
C VAL A 125 22.65 3.02 -12.99
N LYS A 126 23.17 2.58 -11.85
CA LYS A 126 22.57 1.51 -11.05
C LYS A 126 22.35 2.00 -9.63
N VAL A 127 21.12 1.88 -9.13
CA VAL A 127 20.73 2.31 -7.78
C VAL A 127 20.00 1.18 -7.08
N THR A 128 20.38 0.94 -5.84
CA THR A 128 19.71 -0.03 -4.95
C THR A 128 19.16 0.71 -3.74
N THR A 129 17.91 0.42 -3.37
CA THR A 129 17.30 1.01 -2.16
C THR A 129 17.94 0.46 -0.89
N ASN A 130 17.97 1.27 0.18
CA ASN A 130 18.53 0.85 1.46
C ASN A 130 17.61 -0.13 2.20
N ASP A 131 16.29 -0.01 1.99
CA ASP A 131 15.28 -0.79 2.70
C ASP A 131 14.62 -1.82 1.79
N GLN A 132 14.19 -2.94 2.41
CA GLN A 132 13.41 -3.97 1.73
C GLN A 132 12.00 -3.48 1.44
N PHE A 133 11.37 -2.83 2.42
CA PHE A 133 9.99 -2.35 2.34
C PHE A 133 9.90 -0.84 2.46
N SER A 134 9.14 -0.26 1.55
CA SER A 134 8.70 1.13 1.61
C SER A 134 7.18 1.13 1.80
N TYR A 135 6.76 1.36 3.05
CA TYR A 135 5.35 1.35 3.44
C TYR A 135 4.69 2.70 3.18
N TYR A 136 3.46 2.66 2.73
CA TYR A 136 2.56 3.80 2.58
C TYR A 136 1.12 3.28 2.75
N GLN A 137 0.28 3.83 3.57
CA GLN A 137 0.11 5.17 4.07
C GLN A 137 -0.50 5.15 5.48
N ASN A 138 -0.79 6.36 6.07
CA ASN A 138 -1.52 6.49 7.32
C ASN A 138 -2.99 6.07 7.15
N VAL A 139 -3.55 5.36 8.14
CA VAL A 139 -4.91 4.82 8.13
C VAL A 139 -6.00 5.90 8.10
N CYS A 140 -5.70 7.11 8.58
CA CYS A 140 -6.66 8.21 8.63
C CYS A 140 -6.91 8.87 7.28
N THR A 141 -5.97 8.76 6.32
CA THR A 141 -6.06 9.44 5.02
C THR A 141 -7.31 9.10 4.23
N SER A 142 -7.90 7.89 4.43
CA SER A 142 -9.17 7.49 3.81
C SER A 142 -10.32 8.43 4.14
N SER A 143 -10.31 9.04 5.32
CA SER A 143 -11.37 9.93 5.78
C SER A 143 -11.08 11.42 5.53
N TYR A 144 -9.86 11.77 5.13
CA TYR A 144 -9.52 13.15 4.75
C TYR A 144 -9.62 13.35 3.24
N THR A 145 -8.68 12.81 2.49
CA THR A 145 -8.53 13.11 1.08
C THR A 145 -9.19 12.06 0.20
N MET A 146 -9.19 10.80 0.63
CA MET A 146 -9.49 9.65 -0.24
C MET A 146 -10.94 9.17 -0.16
N ALA A 147 -11.77 9.74 0.73
CA ALA A 147 -13.11 9.24 1.03
C ALA A 147 -13.96 9.04 -0.24
N PHE A 148 -13.89 9.98 -1.18
CA PHE A 148 -14.71 9.97 -2.39
C PHE A 148 -13.91 9.67 -3.69
N TRP A 149 -12.65 9.22 -3.57
CA TRP A 149 -11.88 8.89 -4.76
C TRP A 149 -12.52 7.76 -5.56
N ASN A 150 -12.57 7.97 -6.86
CA ASN A 150 -12.93 6.99 -7.88
C ASN A 150 -11.68 6.29 -8.42
N TRP A 151 -11.87 5.41 -9.43
CA TRP A 151 -10.76 4.68 -10.03
C TRP A 151 -9.70 5.60 -10.65
N ASP A 152 -10.11 6.64 -11.39
CA ASP A 152 -9.18 7.52 -12.10
C ASP A 152 -8.22 8.23 -11.15
N ARG A 153 -8.69 8.57 -9.94
CA ARG A 153 -7.84 9.17 -8.91
C ARG A 153 -6.96 8.12 -8.21
N TRP A 154 -7.50 6.92 -7.95
CA TRP A 154 -6.71 5.84 -7.38
C TRP A 154 -5.63 5.32 -8.32
N GLU A 155 -5.89 5.23 -9.63
CA GLU A 155 -4.88 4.85 -10.63
C GLU A 155 -3.68 5.80 -10.60
N LYS A 156 -3.95 7.12 -10.56
CA LYS A 156 -2.91 8.15 -10.45
C LYS A 156 -2.10 8.04 -9.15
N GLU A 157 -2.76 7.68 -8.05
CA GLU A 157 -2.11 7.48 -6.76
C GLU A 157 -1.19 6.26 -6.78
N ILE A 158 -1.66 5.14 -7.34
CA ILE A 158 -0.85 3.92 -7.44
C ILE A 158 0.34 4.12 -8.37
N ASP A 159 0.16 4.82 -9.48
CA ASP A 159 1.26 5.19 -10.36
C ASP A 159 2.29 6.07 -9.62
N TRP A 160 1.82 7.05 -8.84
CA TRP A 160 2.71 7.86 -8.01
C TRP A 160 3.44 7.01 -6.96
N MET A 161 2.76 6.10 -6.28
CA MET A 161 3.40 5.17 -5.34
C MET A 161 4.54 4.39 -5.99
N ALA A 162 4.31 3.84 -7.20
CA ALA A 162 5.32 3.08 -7.93
C ALA A 162 6.54 3.95 -8.28
N LEU A 163 6.31 5.17 -8.74
CA LEU A 163 7.37 6.14 -9.05
C LEU A 163 8.21 6.53 -7.83
N GLN A 164 7.62 6.51 -6.63
CA GLN A 164 8.32 6.79 -5.36
C GLN A 164 8.98 5.54 -4.74
N GLY A 165 8.90 4.38 -5.39
CA GLY A 165 9.48 3.14 -4.88
C GLY A 165 8.68 2.47 -3.76
N ILE A 166 7.42 2.85 -3.56
CA ILE A 166 6.55 2.25 -2.55
C ILE A 166 6.14 0.86 -3.01
N ASN A 167 6.52 -0.15 -2.25
CA ASN A 167 6.26 -1.55 -2.56
C ASN A 167 5.33 -2.25 -1.56
N LEU A 168 4.98 -1.58 -0.45
CA LEU A 168 4.12 -2.12 0.62
C LEU A 168 2.97 -1.13 0.95
N PRO A 169 2.04 -0.89 0.00
CA PRO A 169 0.95 0.06 0.20
C PRO A 169 -0.19 -0.52 1.03
N LEU A 170 -0.78 0.30 1.91
CA LEU A 170 -2.02 -0.02 2.61
C LEU A 170 -3.22 0.05 1.64
N ALA A 171 -3.99 -1.03 1.55
CA ALA A 171 -5.15 -1.18 0.66
C ALA A 171 -6.40 -1.50 1.48
N PHE A 172 -7.20 -0.48 1.81
CA PHE A 172 -8.26 -0.56 2.82
C PHE A 172 -9.63 -0.03 2.34
N VAL A 173 -9.81 0.17 1.04
CA VAL A 173 -11.00 0.86 0.50
C VAL A 173 -12.29 0.06 0.69
N GLY A 174 -12.24 -1.25 0.55
CA GLY A 174 -13.42 -2.14 0.64
C GLY A 174 -13.65 -2.77 2.01
N GLN A 175 -13.09 -2.24 3.08
CA GLN A 175 -13.09 -2.88 4.39
C GLN A 175 -14.51 -3.11 4.94
N GLU A 176 -15.44 -2.18 4.77
CA GLU A 176 -16.82 -2.30 5.26
C GLU A 176 -17.56 -3.47 4.61
N ALA A 177 -17.25 -3.83 3.37
CA ALA A 177 -17.85 -5.00 2.72
C ALA A 177 -17.43 -6.31 3.40
N ILE A 178 -16.17 -6.40 3.84
CA ILE A 178 -15.67 -7.54 4.59
C ILE A 178 -16.29 -7.59 5.98
N PHE A 179 -16.33 -6.45 6.70
CA PHE A 179 -17.03 -6.34 7.99
C PHE A 179 -18.48 -6.78 7.88
N GLN A 180 -19.23 -6.26 6.91
CA GLN A 180 -20.62 -6.62 6.68
C GLN A 180 -20.78 -8.13 6.48
N ARG A 181 -20.00 -8.72 5.57
CA ARG A 181 -20.04 -10.16 5.27
C ARG A 181 -19.81 -11.01 6.53
N VAL A 182 -18.75 -10.69 7.28
CA VAL A 182 -18.36 -11.46 8.46
C VAL A 182 -19.43 -11.31 9.56
N PHE A 183 -19.84 -10.12 9.91
CA PHE A 183 -20.79 -9.93 11.01
C PHE A 183 -22.18 -10.48 10.68
N LEU A 184 -22.65 -10.34 9.43
CA LEU A 184 -23.92 -10.97 9.01
C LEU A 184 -23.84 -12.51 9.13
N SER A 185 -22.71 -13.13 8.76
CA SER A 185 -22.52 -14.58 8.90
C SER A 185 -22.50 -15.06 10.34
N LEU A 186 -22.20 -14.18 11.28
CA LEU A 186 -22.17 -14.45 12.70
C LEU A 186 -23.50 -14.18 13.41
N GLY A 187 -24.55 -13.78 12.68
CA GLY A 187 -25.91 -13.57 13.22
C GLY A 187 -26.24 -12.14 13.63
N PHE A 188 -25.38 -11.17 13.26
CA PHE A 188 -25.76 -9.76 13.33
C PHE A 188 -26.76 -9.44 12.22
N THR A 189 -27.54 -8.40 12.39
CA THR A 189 -28.48 -7.90 11.39
C THR A 189 -27.92 -6.70 10.66
N GLN A 190 -28.47 -6.37 9.49
CA GLN A 190 -28.10 -5.13 8.79
C GLN A 190 -28.34 -3.90 9.67
N ALA A 191 -29.45 -3.86 10.43
CA ALA A 191 -29.74 -2.77 11.35
C ALA A 191 -28.65 -2.59 12.44
N ASP A 192 -28.03 -3.66 12.91
CA ASP A 192 -26.89 -3.58 13.83
C ASP A 192 -25.67 -2.90 13.17
N LEU A 193 -25.45 -3.17 11.90
CA LEU A 193 -24.33 -2.60 11.13
C LEU A 193 -24.61 -1.16 10.70
N ASP A 194 -25.85 -0.81 10.42
CA ASP A 194 -26.27 0.55 10.06
C ASP A 194 -26.00 1.56 11.18
N VAL A 195 -26.09 1.13 12.44
CA VAL A 195 -25.74 1.96 13.59
C VAL A 195 -24.25 1.87 13.98
N HIS A 196 -23.52 0.90 13.41
CA HIS A 196 -22.10 0.71 13.69
C HIS A 196 -21.21 1.44 12.70
N PHE A 197 -21.46 1.33 11.39
CA PHE A 197 -20.66 1.99 10.39
C PHE A 197 -20.84 3.51 10.42
N GLY A 198 -19.72 4.24 10.38
CA GLY A 198 -19.73 5.68 10.16
C GLY A 198 -20.00 6.03 8.70
N GLY A 199 -20.34 7.28 8.42
CA GLY A 199 -20.46 7.79 7.06
C GLY A 199 -19.11 7.81 6.31
N PRO A 200 -19.11 8.00 4.98
CA PRO A 200 -17.94 7.85 4.13
C PRO A 200 -16.69 8.61 4.58
N ALA A 201 -16.87 9.84 5.06
CA ALA A 201 -15.76 10.68 5.53
C ALA A 201 -15.28 10.35 6.96
N PHE A 202 -15.94 9.41 7.66
CA PHE A 202 -15.67 9.11 9.07
C PHE A 202 -15.21 7.67 9.31
N LEU A 203 -15.02 6.91 8.23
CA LEU A 203 -14.69 5.48 8.30
C LEU A 203 -13.37 5.19 9.02
N ALA A 204 -12.37 6.04 8.90
CA ALA A 204 -11.09 5.83 9.60
C ALA A 204 -11.28 5.73 11.12
N TRP A 205 -12.04 6.65 11.69
CA TRP A 205 -12.31 6.66 13.14
C TRP A 205 -13.26 5.54 13.57
N ALA A 206 -14.21 5.16 12.71
CA ALA A 206 -15.05 4.00 12.95
C ALA A 206 -14.21 2.70 12.98
N ARG A 207 -13.29 2.54 12.02
CA ARG A 207 -12.37 1.39 11.93
C ARG A 207 -11.42 1.29 13.12
N MET A 208 -11.01 2.43 13.67
CA MET A 208 -10.15 2.51 14.87
C MET A 208 -10.92 2.34 16.18
N GLY A 209 -12.25 2.17 16.14
CA GLY A 209 -13.06 2.02 17.34
C GLY A 209 -13.29 3.33 18.13
N ASN A 210 -13.05 4.48 17.52
CA ASN A 210 -13.24 5.78 18.17
C ASN A 210 -14.72 6.20 18.15
N ILE A 211 -15.38 6.06 17.01
CA ILE A 211 -16.79 6.45 16.80
C ILE A 211 -17.55 5.36 16.07
N GLN A 212 -18.87 5.43 16.12
CA GLN A 212 -19.80 4.58 15.37
C GLN A 212 -20.98 5.40 14.88
N GLY A 213 -21.58 5.00 13.76
CA GLY A 213 -22.83 5.57 13.23
C GLY A 213 -22.79 7.04 12.81
N TRP A 214 -21.74 7.79 13.14
CA TRP A 214 -21.63 9.21 12.81
C TRP A 214 -21.61 9.43 11.29
N GLY A 215 -22.55 10.24 10.80
CA GLY A 215 -22.71 10.51 9.37
C GLY A 215 -23.20 9.32 8.54
N GLY A 216 -23.64 8.24 9.20
CA GLY A 216 -24.25 7.07 8.57
C GLY A 216 -25.78 7.15 8.48
N PRO A 217 -26.44 6.04 8.10
CA PRO A 217 -25.86 4.75 7.73
C PRO A 217 -25.17 4.78 6.36
N LEU A 218 -24.26 3.82 6.12
CA LEU A 218 -23.67 3.63 4.80
C LEU A 218 -24.67 2.98 3.85
N PRO A 219 -24.97 3.58 2.69
CA PRO A 219 -25.81 2.93 1.70
C PRO A 219 -25.17 1.63 1.20
N GLN A 220 -25.98 0.58 0.97
CA GLN A 220 -25.50 -0.69 0.43
C GLN A 220 -24.73 -0.50 -0.89
N MET A 221 -25.20 0.42 -1.74
CA MET A 221 -24.50 0.76 -3.00
C MET A 221 -23.08 1.28 -2.76
N TRP A 222 -22.84 2.06 -1.70
CA TRP A 222 -21.51 2.50 -1.31
C TRP A 222 -20.60 1.31 -0.99
N ILE A 223 -21.06 0.41 -0.11
CA ILE A 223 -20.30 -0.78 0.30
C ILE A 223 -19.93 -1.63 -0.91
N THR A 224 -20.90 -1.91 -1.79
CA THR A 224 -20.71 -2.70 -3.00
C THR A 224 -19.72 -2.04 -3.98
N ASN A 225 -19.89 -0.75 -4.26
CA ASN A 225 -19.04 -0.03 -5.19
C ASN A 225 -17.60 0.10 -4.66
N LYS A 226 -17.41 0.27 -3.35
CA LYS A 226 -16.06 0.31 -2.75
C LYS A 226 -15.38 -1.05 -2.78
N LEU A 227 -16.10 -2.15 -2.68
CA LEU A 227 -15.52 -3.48 -2.88
C LEU A 227 -15.04 -3.67 -4.34
N VAL A 228 -15.86 -3.27 -5.33
CA VAL A 228 -15.46 -3.31 -6.74
C VAL A 228 -14.22 -2.46 -7.00
N LEU A 229 -14.16 -1.26 -6.41
CA LEU A 229 -13.01 -0.38 -6.50
C LEU A 229 -11.76 -1.01 -5.85
N GLN A 230 -11.92 -1.65 -4.68
CA GLN A 230 -10.83 -2.33 -3.99
C GLN A 230 -10.21 -3.44 -4.86
N HIS A 231 -11.01 -4.23 -5.57
CA HIS A 231 -10.49 -5.25 -6.48
C HIS A 231 -9.63 -4.64 -7.61
N LYS A 232 -10.04 -3.50 -8.18
CA LYS A 232 -9.24 -2.77 -9.17
C LYS A 232 -7.91 -2.27 -8.59
N ILE A 233 -7.96 -1.70 -7.38
CA ILE A 233 -6.77 -1.23 -6.65
C ILE A 233 -5.79 -2.37 -6.43
N LEU A 234 -6.27 -3.51 -5.89
CA LEU A 234 -5.43 -4.67 -5.62
C LEU A 234 -4.81 -5.26 -6.90
N ALA A 235 -5.61 -5.36 -7.97
CA ALA A 235 -5.12 -5.85 -9.26
C ALA A 235 -3.99 -4.94 -9.81
N ARG A 236 -4.17 -3.62 -9.76
CA ARG A 236 -3.16 -2.66 -10.22
C ARG A 236 -1.90 -2.70 -9.35
N MET A 237 -2.02 -2.68 -8.03
CA MET A 237 -0.87 -2.76 -7.12
C MET A 237 -0.05 -4.02 -7.39
N ARG A 238 -0.72 -5.18 -7.48
CA ARG A 238 -0.06 -6.46 -7.78
C ARG A 238 0.61 -6.47 -9.16
N SER A 239 -0.02 -5.89 -10.18
CA SER A 239 0.56 -5.84 -11.54
C SER A 239 1.88 -5.10 -11.59
N LEU A 240 2.08 -4.10 -10.72
CA LEU A 240 3.33 -3.35 -10.57
C LEU A 240 4.35 -4.03 -9.63
N GLY A 241 4.02 -5.20 -9.07
CA GLY A 241 4.90 -5.91 -8.15
C GLY A 241 4.81 -5.44 -6.70
N MET A 242 3.85 -4.61 -6.34
CA MET A 242 3.59 -4.22 -4.95
C MET A 242 2.96 -5.37 -4.16
N ILE A 243 3.14 -5.32 -2.84
CA ILE A 243 2.55 -6.23 -1.86
C ILE A 243 1.49 -5.43 -1.08
N PRO A 244 0.21 -5.49 -1.45
CA PRO A 244 -0.84 -4.76 -0.74
C PRO A 244 -1.00 -5.26 0.69
N VAL A 245 -1.04 -4.33 1.65
CA VAL A 245 -1.35 -4.61 3.05
C VAL A 245 -2.85 -4.45 3.25
N LEU A 246 -3.51 -5.51 3.70
CA LEU A 246 -4.93 -5.52 4.00
C LEU A 246 -5.16 -5.34 5.49
N PRO A 247 -6.20 -4.59 5.92
CA PRO A 247 -6.62 -4.54 7.31
C PRO A 247 -7.09 -5.92 7.79
N ALA A 248 -6.79 -6.23 9.04
CA ALA A 248 -7.28 -7.41 9.74
C ALA A 248 -8.25 -7.02 10.85
N PHE A 249 -8.84 -8.00 11.53
CA PHE A 249 -9.69 -7.77 12.68
C PHE A 249 -8.88 -7.19 13.86
N ALA A 250 -9.30 -6.03 14.35
CA ALA A 250 -8.59 -5.29 15.42
C ALA A 250 -9.29 -5.39 16.79
N GLY A 251 -10.35 -6.19 16.90
CA GLY A 251 -11.06 -6.39 18.15
C GLY A 251 -12.28 -5.49 18.38
N HIS A 252 -12.46 -4.43 17.61
CA HIS A 252 -13.64 -3.57 17.71
C HIS A 252 -14.87 -4.26 17.12
N VAL A 253 -15.95 -4.28 17.86
CA VAL A 253 -17.19 -5.00 17.52
C VAL A 253 -18.42 -4.12 17.66
N PRO A 254 -19.50 -4.39 16.88
CA PRO A 254 -20.77 -3.68 17.05
C PRO A 254 -21.33 -3.85 18.47
N LYS A 255 -22.07 -2.85 18.97
CA LYS A 255 -22.73 -2.93 20.29
C LYS A 255 -23.65 -4.14 20.44
N ALA A 256 -24.23 -4.61 19.35
CA ALA A 256 -25.07 -5.81 19.32
C ALA A 256 -24.32 -7.11 19.68
N ILE A 257 -23.00 -7.07 19.85
CA ILE A 257 -22.20 -8.24 20.29
C ILE A 257 -22.76 -8.88 21.57
N THR A 258 -23.22 -8.07 22.53
CA THR A 258 -23.77 -8.56 23.80
C THR A 258 -25.10 -9.28 23.63
N ARG A 259 -25.84 -9.00 22.56
CA ARG A 259 -27.08 -9.70 22.19
C ARG A 259 -26.77 -11.00 21.41
N VAL A 260 -25.82 -10.93 20.46
CA VAL A 260 -25.48 -12.06 19.58
C VAL A 260 -24.62 -13.09 20.31
N PHE A 261 -23.70 -12.63 21.16
CA PHE A 261 -22.80 -13.43 21.97
C PHE A 261 -22.84 -12.97 23.43
N PRO A 262 -23.86 -13.35 24.21
CA PRO A 262 -24.06 -12.86 25.59
C PRO A 262 -22.89 -13.13 26.55
N ASN A 263 -22.09 -14.17 26.27
CA ASN A 263 -20.96 -14.57 27.08
C ASN A 263 -19.61 -14.00 26.59
N ALA A 264 -19.60 -13.20 25.53
CA ALA A 264 -18.38 -12.62 25.02
C ALA A 264 -17.76 -11.62 26.04
N LYS A 265 -16.46 -11.75 26.25
CA LYS A 265 -15.71 -10.83 27.12
C LYS A 265 -15.44 -9.54 26.37
N VAL A 266 -16.24 -8.52 26.63
CA VAL A 266 -16.12 -7.21 25.99
C VAL A 266 -15.92 -6.10 27.01
N THR A 267 -15.09 -5.13 26.64
CA THR A 267 -14.89 -3.89 27.39
C THR A 267 -15.51 -2.73 26.61
N ARG A 268 -16.35 -1.94 27.24
CA ARG A 268 -16.81 -0.68 26.66
C ARG A 268 -15.68 0.34 26.73
N LEU A 269 -15.29 0.89 25.59
CA LEU A 269 -14.28 1.95 25.49
C LEU A 269 -14.83 3.27 26.05
N GLY A 270 -13.93 4.16 26.44
CA GLY A 270 -14.29 5.54 26.84
C GLY A 270 -14.82 6.37 25.67
N ASP A 271 -15.46 7.47 26.01
CA ASP A 271 -15.95 8.40 24.99
C ASP A 271 -14.75 9.12 24.33
N TRP A 272 -14.81 9.27 23.00
CA TRP A 272 -13.74 9.85 22.21
C TRP A 272 -14.10 11.27 21.78
N ALA A 273 -13.17 12.22 21.95
CA ALA A 273 -13.25 13.59 21.44
C ALA A 273 -14.59 14.29 21.74
N HIS A 274 -15.15 14.09 22.94
CA HIS A 274 -16.43 14.65 23.40
C HIS A 274 -17.67 14.18 22.62
N PHE A 275 -17.55 13.15 21.76
CA PHE A 275 -18.74 12.49 21.21
C PHE A 275 -19.53 11.82 22.33
N ASN A 276 -20.84 11.97 22.30
CA ASN A 276 -21.72 11.31 23.29
C ASN A 276 -21.75 9.78 23.09
N ALA A 277 -22.30 9.08 24.06
CA ALA A 277 -22.35 7.61 24.11
C ALA A 277 -23.12 6.95 22.94
N THR A 278 -23.91 7.72 22.15
CA THR A 278 -24.54 7.21 20.92
C THR A 278 -23.49 6.92 19.87
N TYR A 279 -22.53 7.81 19.73
CA TYR A 279 -21.53 7.80 18.65
C TYR A 279 -20.13 7.39 19.11
N SER A 280 -19.91 7.10 20.39
CA SER A 280 -18.63 6.67 20.95
C SER A 280 -18.85 5.53 21.95
N GLY A 281 -17.78 5.11 22.65
CA GLY A 281 -17.86 4.03 23.62
C GLY A 281 -18.20 2.69 22.97
N LEU A 282 -17.48 2.33 21.91
CA LEU A 282 -17.59 1.03 21.25
C LEU A 282 -17.17 -0.09 22.18
N TYR A 283 -17.48 -1.32 21.79
CA TYR A 283 -16.99 -2.49 22.48
C TYR A 283 -15.69 -3.01 21.83
N LEU A 284 -14.72 -3.34 22.69
CA LEU A 284 -13.51 -4.06 22.35
C LEU A 284 -13.65 -5.49 22.88
N LEU A 285 -13.54 -6.47 22.01
CA LEU A 285 -13.51 -7.89 22.36
C LEU A 285 -12.15 -8.24 22.96
N ASP A 286 -12.16 -8.95 24.08
CA ASP A 286 -10.92 -9.43 24.70
C ASP A 286 -10.18 -10.38 23.74
N PHE A 287 -8.90 -10.11 23.51
CA PHE A 287 -8.07 -10.94 22.62
C PHE A 287 -7.87 -12.37 23.11
N GLN A 288 -8.11 -12.65 24.40
CA GLN A 288 -8.09 -13.98 24.98
C GLN A 288 -9.44 -14.71 24.85
N ASP A 289 -10.51 -14.01 24.43
CA ASP A 289 -11.79 -14.67 24.17
C ASP A 289 -11.67 -15.52 22.89
N PRO A 290 -12.10 -16.81 22.91
CA PRO A 290 -12.07 -17.65 21.72
C PRO A 290 -12.82 -17.05 20.52
N LEU A 291 -13.79 -16.19 20.77
CA LEU A 291 -14.52 -15.49 19.74
C LEU A 291 -13.64 -14.52 18.94
N PHE A 292 -12.58 -13.96 19.56
CA PHE A 292 -11.62 -13.09 18.86
C PHE A 292 -10.93 -13.83 17.70
N LEU A 293 -10.44 -15.03 17.97
CA LEU A 293 -9.81 -15.86 16.95
C LEU A 293 -10.82 -16.27 15.86
N LYS A 294 -12.04 -16.64 16.26
CA LYS A 294 -13.12 -17.01 15.32
C LYS A 294 -13.47 -15.88 14.37
N ILE A 295 -13.64 -14.67 14.88
CA ILE A 295 -13.91 -13.48 14.05
C ILE A 295 -12.70 -13.16 13.16
N GLY A 296 -11.49 -13.17 13.74
CA GLY A 296 -10.25 -12.89 13.00
C GLY A 296 -10.04 -13.84 11.83
N GLN A 297 -10.30 -15.13 12.01
CA GLN A 297 -10.23 -16.13 10.96
C GLN A 297 -11.27 -15.87 9.86
N ALA A 298 -12.51 -15.56 10.24
CA ALA A 298 -13.56 -15.22 9.28
C ALA A 298 -13.21 -13.99 8.43
N PHE A 299 -12.49 -13.02 9.01
CA PHE A 299 -11.97 -11.85 8.27
C PHE A 299 -10.91 -12.23 7.23
N ILE A 300 -10.04 -13.19 7.53
CA ILE A 300 -8.99 -13.64 6.61
C ILE A 300 -9.60 -14.45 5.45
N GLU A 301 -10.67 -15.19 5.71
CA GLU A 301 -11.36 -16.04 4.74
C GLU A 301 -12.34 -15.25 3.84
N ALA A 302 -12.80 -14.08 4.26
CA ALA A 302 -13.81 -13.27 3.58
C ALA A 302 -13.27 -12.44 2.42
#